data_fb9ca29dc82743b807bf51b695ed5e6c
#
_entry.id   fb9ca29dc82743b807bf51b695ed5e6c
#
_cell.length_a   1.000
_cell.length_b   1.000
_cell.length_c   1.000
_cell.angle_alpha   90.00
_cell.angle_beta   90.00
_cell.angle_gamma   90.00
#
_symmetry.space_group_name_H-M   'P 1'
#
loop_
_entity.id
_entity.type
_entity.pdbx_description
1 polymer ?
#
loop_
_entity_poly.entity_id
_entity_poly.type
_entity_poly.pdbx_seq_one_letter_code
_entity_poly.pdbx_strand_id
1 'polypeptide(L)'
;MKLAGKTDVGSVRPENQDDYRAGELNSDAAWGLVCDGMGGARGGREASVSACDVIEHSFHEQYAQCLPGDEEKFLKRALTGANRFVFQKASREEELAGMGTTAVCALVRGGNAFICHAGDSRAYLVRDGRLTQLTHDHSYVQELVDCGTITAEEAEHHPQKNIITRALG
;
A
#
# COMPACT_ATOMS: atom_id res chain seq x y z
N MET A 1 -12.69 -9.43 15.12
CA MET A 1 -12.59 -9.57 13.65
C MET A 1 -11.57 -10.68 13.36
N LYS A 2 -11.61 -11.41 12.23
CA LYS A 2 -10.53 -12.36 11.91
C LYS A 2 -9.60 -11.74 10.90
N LEU A 3 -8.30 -11.75 11.18
CA LEU A 3 -7.24 -11.27 10.31
C LEU A 3 -6.39 -12.45 9.84
N ALA A 4 -5.94 -12.42 8.59
CA ALA A 4 -4.99 -13.36 8.05
C ALA A 4 -4.09 -12.62 7.04
N GLY A 5 -2.80 -12.95 7.04
CA GLY A 5 -1.84 -12.41 6.10
C GLY A 5 -0.87 -13.48 5.65
N LYS A 6 -0.39 -13.36 4.42
CA LYS A 6 0.63 -14.24 3.85
C LYS A 6 1.47 -13.46 2.86
N THR A 7 2.77 -13.71 2.85
CA THR A 7 3.69 -13.24 1.82
C THR A 7 4.56 -14.42 1.35
N ASP A 8 5.08 -14.36 0.14
CA ASP A 8 5.88 -15.42 -0.45
C ASP A 8 6.83 -14.80 -1.49
N VAL A 9 8.07 -15.27 -1.52
CA VAL A 9 9.09 -14.77 -2.47
C VAL A 9 8.77 -15.15 -3.93
N GLY A 10 7.94 -16.14 -4.12
CA GLY A 10 7.68 -16.75 -5.43
C GLY A 10 8.85 -17.58 -5.95
N SER A 11 8.79 -17.95 -7.22
CA SER A 11 9.75 -18.88 -7.85
C SER A 11 10.82 -18.18 -8.70
N VAL A 12 10.77 -16.87 -8.87
CA VAL A 12 11.61 -16.13 -9.83
C VAL A 12 12.57 -15.18 -9.12
N ARG A 13 12.13 -14.53 -8.05
CA ARG A 13 12.90 -13.51 -7.35
C ARG A 13 13.79 -14.15 -6.28
N PRO A 14 15.02 -13.63 -6.05
CA PRO A 14 15.90 -14.13 -4.97
C PRO A 14 15.47 -13.63 -3.59
N GLU A 15 14.71 -12.55 -3.52
CA GLU A 15 14.28 -11.90 -2.29
C GLU A 15 12.83 -11.42 -2.40
N ASN A 16 12.11 -11.53 -1.30
CA ASN A 16 10.79 -10.95 -1.15
C ASN A 16 10.92 -9.50 -0.65
N GLN A 17 10.49 -8.55 -1.46
CA GLN A 17 10.51 -7.12 -1.14
C GLN A 17 9.15 -6.60 -0.67
N ASP A 18 8.14 -7.49 -0.61
CA ASP A 18 6.85 -7.16 -0.01
C ASP A 18 6.94 -7.23 1.51
N ASP A 19 6.15 -6.39 2.15
CA ASP A 19 5.91 -6.48 3.58
C ASP A 19 4.44 -6.18 3.90
N TYR A 20 3.97 -6.67 5.04
CA TYR A 20 2.61 -6.40 5.49
C TYR A 20 2.53 -6.33 7.01
N ARG A 21 1.53 -5.60 7.50
CA ARG A 21 1.15 -5.55 8.90
C ARG A 21 -0.36 -5.63 9.02
N ALA A 22 -0.85 -6.20 10.11
CA ALA A 22 -2.26 -6.20 10.44
C ALA A 22 -2.44 -6.30 11.94
N GLY A 23 -3.48 -5.68 12.46
CA GLY A 23 -3.75 -5.70 13.90
C GLY A 23 -5.20 -5.40 14.24
N GLU A 24 -5.62 -5.88 15.40
CA GLU A 24 -6.86 -5.45 16.04
C GLU A 24 -6.58 -4.23 16.91
N LEU A 25 -7.47 -3.25 16.83
CA LEU A 25 -7.37 -2.01 17.62
C LEU A 25 -8.29 -2.08 18.84
N ASN A 26 -9.44 -2.70 18.66
CA ASN A 26 -10.42 -3.01 19.71
C ASN A 26 -11.42 -4.04 19.16
N SER A 27 -12.48 -4.35 19.89
CA SER A 27 -13.52 -5.33 19.51
C SER A 27 -14.24 -4.99 18.19
N ASP A 28 -14.25 -3.72 17.78
CA ASP A 28 -14.99 -3.20 16.62
C ASP A 28 -14.10 -2.59 15.53
N ALA A 29 -12.78 -2.58 15.75
CA ALA A 29 -11.86 -2.00 14.79
C ALA A 29 -10.60 -2.86 14.57
N ALA A 30 -10.21 -2.97 13.30
CA ALA A 30 -8.97 -3.63 12.88
C ALA A 30 -8.40 -2.92 11.64
N TRP A 31 -7.12 -3.16 11.37
CA TRP A 31 -6.43 -2.58 10.24
C TRP A 31 -5.53 -3.60 9.54
N GLY A 32 -5.21 -3.31 8.30
CA GLY A 32 -4.26 -4.07 7.51
C GLY A 32 -3.53 -3.18 6.53
N LEU A 33 -2.28 -3.52 6.26
CA LEU A 33 -1.38 -2.80 5.38
C LEU A 33 -0.57 -3.79 4.56
N VAL A 34 -0.40 -3.51 3.28
CA VAL A 34 0.51 -4.21 2.36
C VAL A 34 1.37 -3.17 1.65
N CYS A 35 2.66 -3.45 1.54
CA CYS A 35 3.65 -2.64 0.83
C CYS A 35 4.46 -3.54 -0.11
N ASP A 36 4.55 -3.17 -1.39
CA ASP A 36 5.41 -3.81 -2.41
C ASP A 36 6.59 -2.87 -2.69
N GLY A 37 7.78 -3.31 -2.30
CA GLY A 37 8.99 -2.51 -2.34
C GLY A 37 9.66 -2.51 -3.71
N MET A 38 10.12 -1.33 -4.15
CA MET A 38 10.84 -1.11 -5.39
C MET A 38 12.13 -0.32 -5.16
N GLY A 39 13.14 -0.45 -6.03
CA GLY A 39 14.40 0.30 -5.92
C GLY A 39 15.66 -0.57 -5.87
N GLY A 40 15.69 -1.65 -6.64
CA GLY A 40 16.84 -2.55 -6.74
C GLY A 40 16.96 -3.54 -5.56
N ALA A 41 18.10 -4.23 -5.46
CA ALA A 41 18.26 -5.39 -4.59
C ALA A 41 18.06 -5.11 -3.09
N ARG A 42 18.41 -3.92 -2.61
CA ARG A 42 18.29 -3.55 -1.19
C ARG A 42 17.21 -2.52 -0.93
N GLY A 43 17.01 -1.57 -1.84
CA GLY A 43 16.15 -0.43 -1.65
C GLY A 43 14.68 -0.80 -1.48
N GLY A 44 14.16 -1.74 -2.28
CA GLY A 44 12.75 -2.15 -2.23
C GLY A 44 12.37 -2.74 -0.87
N ARG A 45 13.15 -3.70 -0.36
CA ARG A 45 12.92 -4.30 0.96
C ARG A 45 12.96 -3.26 2.07
N GLU A 46 13.95 -2.38 2.03
CA GLU A 46 14.10 -1.31 3.01
C GLU A 46 12.94 -0.32 2.98
N ALA A 47 12.45 0.02 1.79
CA ALA A 47 11.32 0.94 1.62
C ALA A 47 10.02 0.34 2.17
N SER A 48 9.70 -0.93 1.83
CA SER A 48 8.48 -1.60 2.28
C SER A 48 8.46 -1.78 3.80
N VAL A 49 9.55 -2.24 4.40
CA VAL A 49 9.67 -2.41 5.86
C VAL A 49 9.56 -1.05 6.56
N SER A 50 10.31 -0.04 6.10
CA SER A 50 10.27 1.30 6.70
C SER A 50 8.87 1.92 6.64
N ALA A 51 8.17 1.77 5.52
CA ALA A 51 6.80 2.27 5.39
C ALA A 51 5.84 1.53 6.32
N CYS A 52 5.95 0.19 6.40
CA CYS A 52 5.16 -0.63 7.30
C CYS A 52 5.35 -0.21 8.76
N ASP A 53 6.58 -0.03 9.21
CA ASP A 53 6.90 0.32 10.60
C ASP A 53 6.35 1.70 10.99
N VAL A 54 6.47 2.71 10.10
CA VAL A 54 5.94 4.06 10.36
C VAL A 54 4.41 4.06 10.42
N ILE A 55 3.76 3.32 9.52
CA ILE A 55 2.29 3.26 9.50
C ILE A 55 1.78 2.47 10.71
N GLU A 56 2.39 1.34 11.04
CA GLU A 56 2.07 0.56 12.24
C GLU A 56 2.23 1.40 13.51
N HIS A 57 3.35 2.12 13.65
CA HIS A 57 3.55 3.06 14.76
C HIS A 57 2.43 4.10 14.86
N SER A 58 1.96 4.62 13.73
CA SER A 58 0.83 5.55 13.72
C SER A 58 -0.45 4.92 14.25
N PHE A 59 -0.73 3.64 13.95
CA PHE A 59 -1.87 2.94 14.53
C PHE A 59 -1.74 2.72 16.03
N HIS A 60 -0.56 2.38 16.52
CA HIS A 60 -0.34 2.15 17.95
C HIS A 60 -0.41 3.44 18.78
N GLU A 61 0.21 4.52 18.30
CA GLU A 61 0.38 5.73 19.10
C GLU A 61 -0.73 6.79 18.89
N GLN A 62 -1.34 6.81 17.72
CA GLN A 62 -2.20 7.93 17.32
C GLN A 62 -3.65 7.54 17.09
N TYR A 63 -3.95 6.26 16.87
CA TYR A 63 -5.32 5.83 16.56
C TYR A 63 -6.30 6.12 17.70
N ALA A 64 -5.87 6.05 18.96
CA ALA A 64 -6.71 6.37 20.10
C ALA A 64 -7.28 7.81 20.06
N GLN A 65 -6.65 8.70 19.29
CA GLN A 65 -7.08 10.10 19.10
C GLN A 65 -7.92 10.27 17.81
N CYS A 66 -8.11 9.20 17.03
CA CYS A 66 -8.91 9.22 15.81
C CYS A 66 -10.40 9.20 16.17
N LEU A 67 -11.05 10.34 16.04
CA LEU A 67 -12.49 10.44 16.27
C LEU A 67 -13.27 9.79 15.13
N PRO A 68 -14.52 9.32 15.40
CA PRO A 68 -15.40 8.88 14.32
C PRO A 68 -15.61 10.00 13.29
N GLY A 69 -15.38 9.66 12.01
CA GLY A 69 -15.40 10.61 10.89
C GLY A 69 -14.03 11.18 10.49
N ASP A 70 -12.97 10.89 11.25
CA ASP A 70 -11.60 11.31 10.92
C ASP A 70 -10.71 10.18 10.37
N GLU A 71 -11.30 9.00 10.10
CA GLU A 71 -10.57 7.81 9.66
C GLU A 71 -9.76 8.04 8.38
N GLU A 72 -10.34 8.71 7.40
CA GLU A 72 -9.63 9.04 6.14
C GLU A 72 -8.47 10.01 6.38
N LYS A 73 -8.66 11.01 7.25
CA LYS A 73 -7.59 11.95 7.60
C LYS A 73 -6.46 11.25 8.35
N PHE A 74 -6.81 10.31 9.24
CA PHE A 74 -5.86 9.49 9.96
C PHE A 74 -5.01 8.67 8.98
N LEU A 75 -5.63 7.91 8.06
CA LEU A 75 -4.92 7.12 7.06
C LEU A 75 -4.03 7.98 6.17
N LYS A 76 -4.54 9.11 5.67
CA LYS A 76 -3.74 10.05 4.86
C LYS A 76 -2.52 10.58 5.61
N ARG A 77 -2.65 10.91 6.91
CA ARG A 77 -1.52 11.35 7.73
C ARG A 77 -0.49 10.24 7.92
N ALA A 78 -0.93 9.00 8.18
CA ALA A 78 -0.05 7.86 8.35
C ALA A 78 0.77 7.59 7.07
N LEU A 79 0.12 7.53 5.91
CA LEU A 79 0.80 7.35 4.62
C LEU A 79 1.73 8.53 4.28
N THR A 80 1.31 9.77 4.56
CA THR A 80 2.17 10.96 4.35
C THR A 80 3.40 10.93 5.24
N GLY A 81 3.26 10.47 6.49
CA GLY A 81 4.37 10.26 7.42
C GLY A 81 5.36 9.23 6.90
N ALA A 82 4.87 8.08 6.44
CA ALA A 82 5.67 7.03 5.84
C ALA A 82 6.40 7.51 4.57
N ASN A 83 5.69 8.20 3.67
CA ASN A 83 6.30 8.79 2.46
C ASN A 83 7.48 9.71 2.82
N ARG A 84 7.28 10.61 3.78
CA ARG A 84 8.35 11.51 4.24
C ARG A 84 9.54 10.74 4.79
N PHE A 85 9.31 9.71 5.58
CA PHE A 85 10.36 8.90 6.18
C PHE A 85 11.17 8.17 5.11
N VAL A 86 10.51 7.44 4.19
CA VAL A 86 11.16 6.71 3.09
C VAL A 86 11.96 7.66 2.21
N PHE A 87 11.36 8.78 1.78
CA PHE A 87 12.05 9.81 0.98
C PHE A 87 13.28 10.38 1.67
N GLN A 88 13.19 10.72 2.97
CA GLN A 88 14.33 11.25 3.71
C GLN A 88 15.44 10.22 3.88
N LYS A 89 15.10 8.96 4.07
CA LYS A 89 16.07 7.87 4.18
C LYS A 89 16.77 7.64 2.84
N ALA A 90 16.04 7.56 1.74
CA ALA A 90 16.57 7.47 0.38
C ALA A 90 17.54 8.63 0.04
N SER A 91 17.22 9.85 0.53
CA SER A 91 18.05 11.04 0.29
C SER A 91 19.34 11.10 1.12
N ARG A 92 19.42 10.35 2.23
CA ARG A 92 20.59 10.37 3.14
C ARG A 92 21.57 9.23 2.89
N GLU A 93 21.09 8.12 2.34
CA GLU A 93 21.85 6.90 2.13
C GLU A 93 21.96 6.62 0.63
N GLU A 94 23.15 6.82 0.05
CA GLU A 94 23.39 6.67 -1.39
C GLU A 94 23.00 5.26 -1.91
N GLU A 95 23.20 4.22 -1.08
CA GLU A 95 22.83 2.84 -1.40
C GLU A 95 21.31 2.63 -1.53
N LEU A 96 20.51 3.56 -0.98
CA LEU A 96 19.05 3.51 -0.99
C LEU A 96 18.44 4.56 -1.95
N ALA A 97 19.27 5.23 -2.74
CA ALA A 97 18.79 6.24 -3.68
C ALA A 97 17.76 5.64 -4.66
N GLY A 98 16.61 6.30 -4.77
CA GLY A 98 15.50 5.85 -5.62
C GLY A 98 14.72 4.66 -5.07
N MET A 99 14.87 4.30 -3.80
CA MET A 99 13.97 3.34 -3.17
C MET A 99 12.58 3.91 -3.01
N GLY A 100 11.58 3.05 -3.13
CA GLY A 100 10.19 3.38 -2.91
C GLY A 100 9.37 2.14 -2.61
N THR A 101 8.10 2.33 -2.31
CA THR A 101 7.17 1.22 -2.08
C THR A 101 5.74 1.62 -2.40
N THR A 102 4.93 0.68 -2.86
CA THR A 102 3.49 0.85 -2.82
C THR A 102 2.99 0.84 -1.37
N ALA A 103 1.78 1.25 -1.14
CA ALA A 103 1.09 1.03 0.12
C ALA A 103 -0.42 0.93 -0.12
N VAL A 104 -1.04 -0.10 0.44
CA VAL A 104 -2.50 -0.19 0.56
C VAL A 104 -2.83 -0.41 2.03
N CYS A 105 -3.45 0.59 2.64
CA CYS A 105 -3.83 0.56 4.04
C CYS A 105 -5.36 0.59 4.16
N ALA A 106 -5.91 -0.35 4.92
CA ALA A 106 -7.31 -0.45 5.23
C ALA A 106 -7.54 -0.35 6.75
N LEU A 107 -8.48 0.49 7.16
CA LEU A 107 -9.02 0.56 8.51
C LEU A 107 -10.49 0.14 8.46
N VAL A 108 -10.85 -0.88 9.20
CA VAL A 108 -12.25 -1.31 9.36
C VAL A 108 -12.71 -0.91 10.75
N ARG A 109 -13.81 -0.16 10.84
CA ARG A 109 -14.39 0.31 12.08
C ARG A 109 -15.90 0.46 11.94
N GLY A 110 -16.68 -0.05 12.91
CA GLY A 110 -18.14 0.11 12.92
C GLY A 110 -18.81 -0.45 11.66
N GLY A 111 -18.30 -1.54 11.08
CA GLY A 111 -18.83 -2.13 9.84
C GLY A 111 -18.45 -1.37 8.54
N ASN A 112 -17.68 -0.28 8.63
CA ASN A 112 -17.18 0.47 7.48
C ASN A 112 -15.71 0.18 7.24
N ALA A 113 -15.29 0.17 5.98
CA ALA A 113 -13.89 0.08 5.57
C ALA A 113 -13.45 1.41 4.95
N PHE A 114 -12.36 1.95 5.49
CA PHE A 114 -11.68 3.14 4.98
C PHE A 114 -10.37 2.69 4.36
N ILE A 115 -10.09 3.11 3.12
CA ILE A 115 -8.92 2.66 2.38
C ILE A 115 -8.14 3.89 1.88
N CYS A 116 -6.83 3.86 2.06
CA CYS A 116 -5.90 4.83 1.48
C CYS A 116 -4.75 4.08 0.84
N HIS A 117 -4.38 4.45 -0.39
CA HIS A 117 -3.34 3.75 -1.12
C HIS A 117 -2.45 4.67 -1.95
N ALA A 118 -1.27 4.18 -2.29
CA ALA A 118 -0.35 4.68 -3.31
C ALA A 118 0.27 3.48 -4.03
N GLY A 119 0.29 3.51 -5.36
CA GLY A 119 0.79 2.43 -6.20
C GLY A 119 -0.31 1.61 -6.86
N ASP A 120 0.07 0.44 -7.34
CA ASP A 120 -0.75 -0.51 -8.09
C ASP A 120 -1.10 -1.78 -7.29
N SER A 121 -0.70 -1.85 -6.03
CA SER A 121 -1.22 -2.84 -5.09
C SER A 121 -2.70 -2.58 -4.81
N ARG A 122 -3.51 -3.64 -4.70
CA ARG A 122 -4.96 -3.53 -4.77
C ARG A 122 -5.67 -4.00 -3.51
N ALA A 123 -6.78 -3.36 -3.18
CA ALA A 123 -7.75 -3.82 -2.20
C ALA A 123 -9.02 -4.30 -2.91
N TYR A 124 -9.56 -5.42 -2.43
CA TYR A 124 -10.80 -5.99 -2.95
C TYR A 124 -11.81 -6.24 -1.84
N LEU A 125 -13.07 -6.04 -2.14
CA LEU A 125 -14.20 -6.44 -1.30
C LEU A 125 -14.88 -7.67 -1.90
N VAL A 126 -15.02 -8.70 -1.07
CA VAL A 126 -15.92 -9.84 -1.37
C VAL A 126 -17.19 -9.69 -0.54
N ARG A 127 -18.31 -9.45 -1.20
CA ARG A 127 -19.62 -9.31 -0.56
C ARG A 127 -20.66 -10.00 -1.40
N ASP A 128 -21.52 -10.84 -0.78
CA ASP A 128 -22.59 -11.58 -1.46
C ASP A 128 -22.12 -12.37 -2.69
N GLY A 129 -20.93 -12.99 -2.59
CA GLY A 129 -20.31 -13.74 -3.67
C GLY A 129 -19.74 -12.91 -4.83
N ARG A 130 -19.73 -11.59 -4.70
CA ARG A 130 -19.15 -10.67 -5.69
C ARG A 130 -17.82 -10.13 -5.23
N LEU A 131 -16.85 -10.10 -6.14
CA LEU A 131 -15.55 -9.45 -5.98
C LEU A 131 -15.60 -8.06 -6.59
N THR A 132 -15.23 -7.04 -5.82
CA THR A 132 -15.14 -5.64 -6.28
C THR A 132 -13.79 -5.07 -5.91
N GLN A 133 -13.04 -4.53 -6.88
CA GLN A 133 -11.82 -3.77 -6.61
C GLN A 133 -12.20 -2.40 -6.03
N LEU A 134 -11.57 -2.02 -4.93
CA LEU A 134 -11.85 -0.77 -4.22
C LEU A 134 -10.78 0.31 -4.47
N THR A 135 -9.61 -0.09 -4.93
CA THR A 135 -8.50 0.82 -5.29
C THR A 135 -8.47 1.04 -6.80
N HIS A 136 -7.91 2.18 -7.21
CA HIS A 136 -7.65 2.50 -8.61
C HIS A 136 -6.14 2.59 -8.80
N ASP A 137 -5.56 1.79 -9.69
CA ASP A 137 -4.12 1.65 -9.81
C ASP A 137 -3.45 2.97 -10.22
N HIS A 138 -2.41 3.35 -9.51
CA HIS A 138 -1.54 4.43 -9.92
C HIS A 138 -0.45 3.88 -10.84
N SER A 139 -0.82 3.52 -12.07
CA SER A 139 0.08 2.98 -13.08
C SER A 139 -0.11 3.68 -14.43
N TYR A 140 0.94 3.68 -15.24
CA TYR A 140 0.90 4.27 -16.57
C TYR A 140 -0.19 3.65 -17.45
N VAL A 141 -0.32 2.33 -17.41
CA VAL A 141 -1.34 1.65 -18.22
C VAL A 141 -2.75 1.96 -17.76
N GLN A 142 -2.97 2.17 -16.46
CA GLN A 142 -4.27 2.60 -15.96
C GLN A 142 -4.63 4.00 -16.45
N GLU A 143 -3.66 4.93 -16.48
CA GLU A 143 -3.88 6.26 -17.04
C GLU A 143 -4.26 6.20 -18.54
N LEU A 144 -3.66 5.28 -19.31
CA LEU A 144 -4.03 5.07 -20.71
C LEU A 144 -5.44 4.50 -20.87
N VAL A 145 -5.86 3.60 -19.99
CA VAL A 145 -7.23 3.06 -19.95
C VAL A 145 -8.23 4.18 -19.61
N ASP A 146 -7.93 4.98 -18.60
CA ASP A 146 -8.79 6.09 -18.14
C ASP A 146 -9.00 7.15 -19.24
N CYS A 147 -7.94 7.41 -20.03
CA CYS A 147 -8.00 8.30 -21.18
C CYS A 147 -8.65 7.66 -22.42
N GLY A 148 -9.03 6.39 -22.36
CA GLY A 148 -9.59 5.65 -23.49
C GLY A 148 -8.59 5.36 -24.63
N THR A 149 -7.28 5.45 -24.35
CA THR A 149 -6.23 5.20 -25.35
C THR A 149 -6.06 3.71 -25.61
N ILE A 150 -6.20 2.88 -24.57
CA ILE A 150 -6.18 1.42 -24.64
C ILE A 150 -7.34 0.84 -23.82
N THR A 151 -7.70 -0.40 -24.11
CA THR A 151 -8.66 -1.17 -23.29
C THR A 151 -7.99 -1.76 -22.06
N ALA A 152 -8.79 -2.19 -21.08
CA ALA A 152 -8.26 -2.90 -19.90
C ALA A 152 -7.56 -4.21 -20.27
N GLU A 153 -8.03 -4.92 -21.31
CA GLU A 153 -7.41 -6.14 -21.82
C GLU A 153 -6.03 -5.86 -22.46
N GLU A 154 -5.91 -4.78 -23.24
CA GLU A 154 -4.64 -4.34 -23.81
C GLU A 154 -3.63 -3.91 -22.72
N ALA A 155 -4.10 -3.32 -21.63
CA ALA A 155 -3.25 -2.94 -20.50
C ALA A 155 -2.56 -4.13 -19.84
N GLU A 156 -3.21 -5.31 -19.75
CA GLU A 156 -2.62 -6.53 -19.18
C GLU A 156 -1.38 -7.03 -19.93
N HIS A 157 -1.32 -6.74 -21.22
CA HIS A 157 -0.24 -7.18 -22.12
C HIS A 157 0.69 -6.04 -22.55
N HIS A 158 0.46 -4.83 -22.03
CA HIS A 158 1.24 -3.66 -22.43
C HIS A 158 2.71 -3.77 -21.98
N PRO A 159 3.71 -3.39 -22.80
CA PRO A 159 5.12 -3.49 -22.47
C PRO A 159 5.53 -2.66 -21.24
N GLN A 160 4.80 -1.60 -20.94
CA GLN A 160 5.03 -0.69 -19.80
C GLN A 160 4.05 -0.91 -18.65
N LYS A 161 3.43 -2.08 -18.54
CA LYS A 161 2.44 -2.38 -17.49
C LYS A 161 2.98 -2.29 -16.04
N ASN A 162 4.31 -2.39 -15.89
CA ASN A 162 4.96 -2.32 -14.58
C ASN A 162 5.40 -0.91 -14.17
N ILE A 163 5.02 0.14 -14.95
CA ILE A 163 5.36 1.52 -14.59
C ILE A 163 4.32 2.06 -13.63
N ILE A 164 4.73 2.31 -12.40
CA ILE A 164 3.94 2.93 -11.34
C ILE A 164 4.10 4.45 -11.40
N THR A 165 3.00 5.21 -11.27
CA THR A 165 2.99 6.67 -11.35
C THR A 165 2.95 7.35 -9.98
N ARG A 166 2.68 6.60 -8.90
CA ARG A 166 2.74 7.07 -7.51
C ARG A 166 3.24 5.99 -6.59
N ALA A 167 4.12 6.35 -5.67
CA ALA A 167 4.67 5.49 -4.63
C ALA A 167 4.94 6.30 -3.36
N LEU A 168 5.35 5.63 -2.28
CA LEU A 168 5.99 6.23 -1.11
C LEU A 168 7.51 6.19 -1.31
N GLY A 169 8.17 7.34 -1.14
CA GLY A 169 9.62 7.49 -1.30
C GLY A 169 10.05 8.54 -2.30
#